data_7c7a2bf86428b1e01681a4fc79d25c63
#
_entry.id   7c7a2bf86428b1e01681a4fc79d25c63
#
_cell.length_a   1.000
_cell.length_b   1.000
_cell.length_c   1.000
_cell.angle_alpha   90.00
_cell.angle_beta   90.00
_cell.angle_gamma   90.00
#
_symmetry.space_group_name_H-M   'P 1'
#
loop_
_entity.id
_entity.type
_entity.pdbx_description
1 polymer ?
#
loop_
_entity_poly.entity_id
_entity_poly.type
_entity_poly.pdbx_seq_one_letter_code
_entity_poly.pdbx_strand_id
1 'polypeptide(L)'
;ETDRQAMFDLRDALPADNDYALQWKRAGQKISLWEGVTLNEEGRVVGIGYDELKYLGNYATKAIAGTMSDTTTPDEELGVSWSLPESFKQLTALKIFNFDDNPLTEIPVFLKDMTTLEQLSISCTAENTLPVFPANLRYLLVYSNTTVFPAHIADLTQLEYIGLAGFNKKGITIETDFTKLSNLRVLELEA
;
A
#
# COMPACT_ATOMS: atom_id res chain seq x y z
N GLU A 1 -20.09 13.30 3.13
CA GLU A 1 -20.08 13.16 4.61
C GLU A 1 -19.51 11.80 5.03
N THR A 2 -19.81 10.74 4.29
CA THR A 2 -19.33 9.38 4.57
C THR A 2 -17.80 9.27 4.48
N ASP A 3 -17.17 9.82 3.45
CA ASP A 3 -15.71 9.83 3.32
C ASP A 3 -15.04 10.59 4.48
N ARG A 4 -15.68 11.70 4.91
CA ARG A 4 -15.15 12.49 6.02
C ARG A 4 -15.11 11.70 7.32
N GLN A 5 -16.15 10.95 7.64
CA GLN A 5 -16.16 10.10 8.84
C GLN A 5 -15.10 9.00 8.74
N ALA A 6 -15.00 8.32 7.60
CA ALA A 6 -13.98 7.30 7.37
C ALA A 6 -12.55 7.85 7.53
N MET A 7 -12.31 9.09 7.08
CA MET A 7 -11.01 9.75 7.26
C MET A 7 -10.72 10.13 8.72
N PHE A 8 -11.74 10.52 9.49
CA PHE A 8 -11.56 10.75 10.92
C PHE A 8 -11.28 9.46 11.67
N ASP A 9 -12.00 8.39 11.35
CA ASP A 9 -11.75 7.08 11.95
C ASP A 9 -10.34 6.57 11.62
N LEU A 10 -9.89 6.79 10.37
CA LEU A 10 -8.52 6.48 9.95
C LEU A 10 -7.48 7.25 10.78
N ARG A 11 -7.64 8.57 10.89
CA ARG A 11 -6.76 9.42 11.70
C ARG A 11 -6.68 8.96 13.15
N ASP A 12 -7.82 8.62 13.73
CA ASP A 12 -7.93 8.29 15.15
C ASP A 12 -7.50 6.85 15.45
N ALA A 13 -7.41 6.00 14.42
CA ALA A 13 -6.85 4.66 14.52
C ALA A 13 -5.31 4.64 14.48
N LEU A 14 -4.69 5.68 13.90
CA LEU A 14 -3.23 5.78 13.83
C LEU A 14 -2.61 5.99 15.23
N PRO A 15 -1.38 5.51 15.46
CA PRO A 15 -0.64 5.80 16.68
C PRO A 15 -0.60 7.31 16.99
N ALA A 16 -0.60 7.66 18.28
CA ALA A 16 -0.74 9.05 18.72
C ALA A 16 0.43 9.96 18.30
N ASP A 17 1.59 9.38 18.11
CA ASP A 17 2.85 10.01 17.66
C ASP A 17 3.07 9.92 16.14
N ASN A 18 2.15 9.31 15.41
CA ASN A 18 2.22 9.21 13.95
C ASN A 18 2.18 10.59 13.29
N ASP A 19 3.08 10.86 12.36
CA ASP A 19 3.22 12.16 11.71
C ASP A 19 1.97 12.60 10.94
N TYR A 20 1.33 11.68 10.21
CA TYR A 20 0.06 11.96 9.54
C TYR A 20 -1.05 12.30 10.54
N ALA A 21 -1.20 11.50 11.59
CA ALA A 21 -2.20 11.75 12.63
C ALA A 21 -1.99 13.12 13.28
N LEU A 22 -0.75 13.50 13.58
CA LEU A 22 -0.41 14.79 14.16
C LEU A 22 -0.70 15.95 13.19
N GLN A 23 -0.31 15.81 11.92
CA GLN A 23 -0.57 16.82 10.89
C GLN A 23 -2.07 16.98 10.64
N TRP A 24 -2.81 15.89 10.49
CA TRP A 24 -4.25 15.90 10.26
C TRP A 24 -5.03 16.51 11.43
N LYS A 25 -4.61 16.25 12.67
CA LYS A 25 -5.18 16.92 13.86
C LYS A 25 -4.93 18.43 13.85
N ARG A 26 -3.72 18.89 13.44
CA ARG A 26 -3.38 20.32 13.33
C ARG A 26 -4.17 21.00 12.20
N ALA A 27 -4.34 20.34 11.06
CA ALA A 27 -5.13 20.83 9.93
C ALA A 27 -6.65 20.89 10.27
N GLY A 28 -7.07 20.22 11.35
CA GLY A 28 -8.42 20.25 11.87
C GLY A 28 -9.41 19.46 11.02
N GLN A 29 -10.63 19.96 10.90
CA GLN A 29 -11.74 19.19 10.30
C GLN A 29 -11.80 19.21 8.78
N LYS A 30 -10.96 19.99 8.10
CA LYS A 30 -10.99 20.15 6.66
C LYS A 30 -10.03 19.16 6.00
N ILE A 31 -10.52 17.97 5.63
CA ILE A 31 -9.70 16.88 5.06
C ILE A 31 -8.95 17.26 3.78
N SER A 32 -9.40 18.27 3.03
CA SER A 32 -8.67 18.79 1.86
C SER A 32 -7.34 19.49 2.20
N LEU A 33 -7.07 19.72 3.48
CA LEU A 33 -5.81 20.28 3.99
C LEU A 33 -4.93 19.20 4.65
N TRP A 34 -5.39 17.98 4.66
CA TRP A 34 -4.62 16.87 5.25
C TRP A 34 -3.54 16.44 4.28
N GLU A 35 -2.33 16.34 4.78
CA GLU A 35 -1.17 15.91 3.99
C GLU A 35 -1.41 14.53 3.39
N GLY A 36 -1.02 14.36 2.13
CA GLY A 36 -1.20 13.11 1.39
C GLY A 36 -2.64 12.82 0.96
N VAL A 37 -3.65 13.65 1.32
CA VAL A 37 -5.04 13.43 0.94
C VAL A 37 -5.38 14.17 -0.35
N THR A 38 -5.90 13.43 -1.33
CA THR A 38 -6.37 13.97 -2.61
C THR A 38 -7.87 13.79 -2.75
N LEU A 39 -8.57 14.86 -3.11
CA LEU A 39 -10.00 14.85 -3.41
C LEU A 39 -10.25 15.04 -4.91
N ASN A 40 -11.34 14.46 -5.43
CA ASN A 40 -11.84 14.78 -6.76
C ASN A 40 -12.71 16.05 -6.75
N GLU A 41 -13.23 16.44 -7.91
CA GLU A 41 -14.08 17.63 -8.07
C GLU A 41 -15.40 17.57 -7.26
N GLU A 42 -15.85 16.36 -6.95
CA GLU A 42 -17.05 16.10 -6.14
C GLU A 42 -16.75 16.08 -4.63
N GLY A 43 -15.47 16.30 -4.24
CA GLY A 43 -15.02 16.29 -2.85
C GLY A 43 -14.89 14.89 -2.25
N ARG A 44 -14.85 13.82 -3.08
CA ARG A 44 -14.61 12.45 -2.64
C ARG A 44 -13.12 12.19 -2.49
N VAL A 45 -12.74 11.41 -1.51
CA VAL A 45 -11.33 10.97 -1.32
C VAL A 45 -10.95 9.97 -2.40
N VAL A 46 -9.98 10.34 -3.23
CA VAL A 46 -9.45 9.50 -4.31
C VAL A 46 -8.02 9.05 -4.08
N GLY A 47 -7.29 9.69 -3.17
CA GLY A 47 -5.92 9.32 -2.85
C GLY A 47 -5.57 9.58 -1.39
N ILE A 48 -4.80 8.66 -0.82
CA ILE A 48 -4.09 8.78 0.45
C ILE A 48 -2.67 8.29 0.19
N GLY A 49 -1.68 9.18 0.35
CA GLY A 49 -0.28 8.95 -0.01
C GLY A 49 0.05 9.44 -1.43
N TYR A 50 1.22 9.05 -1.92
CA TYR A 50 1.76 9.49 -3.20
C TYR A 50 1.28 8.63 -4.37
N ASP A 51 1.24 9.22 -5.58
CA ASP A 51 0.90 8.51 -6.82
C ASP A 51 2.19 7.91 -7.43
N GLU A 52 2.47 6.67 -7.09
CA GLU A 52 3.68 5.96 -7.49
C GLU A 52 3.72 5.62 -9.00
N LEU A 53 2.57 5.46 -9.64
CA LEU A 53 2.51 5.19 -11.07
C LEU A 53 3.11 6.32 -11.92
N LYS A 54 3.08 7.57 -11.43
CA LYS A 54 3.73 8.70 -12.11
C LYS A 54 5.25 8.55 -12.21
N TYR A 55 5.84 7.82 -11.28
CA TYR A 55 7.29 7.65 -11.18
C TYR A 55 7.76 6.31 -11.76
N LEU A 56 6.84 5.42 -12.14
CA LEU A 56 7.15 4.07 -12.60
C LEU A 56 8.12 4.04 -13.79
N GLY A 57 8.03 5.01 -14.70
CA GLY A 57 8.96 5.18 -15.80
C GLY A 57 10.42 5.40 -15.36
N ASN A 58 10.63 6.07 -14.23
CA ASN A 58 11.95 6.34 -13.68
C ASN A 58 12.54 5.10 -13.00
N TYR A 59 11.72 4.29 -12.34
CA TYR A 59 12.15 3.03 -11.73
C TYR A 59 12.62 2.02 -12.78
N ALA A 60 11.87 1.84 -13.86
CA ALA A 60 12.24 0.92 -14.94
C ALA A 60 13.62 1.25 -15.54
N THR A 61 13.99 2.52 -15.62
CA THR A 61 15.30 2.97 -16.12
C THR A 61 16.42 2.69 -15.09
N LYS A 62 16.13 2.77 -13.81
CA LYS A 62 17.09 2.49 -12.74
C LYS A 62 17.34 0.99 -12.53
N ALA A 63 16.29 0.17 -12.63
CA ALA A 63 16.39 -1.28 -12.50
C ALA A 63 17.30 -1.90 -13.57
N ILE A 64 17.27 -1.37 -14.80
CA ILE A 64 18.16 -1.79 -15.89
C ILE A 64 19.62 -1.38 -15.61
N ALA A 65 19.86 -0.32 -14.84
CA ALA A 65 21.19 0.19 -14.53
C ALA A 65 21.89 -0.51 -13.36
N GLY A 66 21.26 -1.47 -12.71
CA GLY A 66 21.87 -2.26 -11.61
C GLY A 66 22.22 -1.46 -10.37
N THR A 67 21.64 -0.27 -10.20
CA THR A 67 21.82 0.56 -9.03
C THR A 67 20.54 0.62 -8.21
N MET A 68 20.11 -0.49 -7.67
CA MET A 68 19.29 -0.45 -6.48
C MET A 68 20.20 -0.01 -5.34
N SER A 69 19.96 1.17 -4.82
CA SER A 69 20.59 1.60 -3.57
C SER A 69 20.17 0.60 -2.52
N ASP A 70 21.15 -0.09 -1.98
CA ASP A 70 21.01 -0.83 -0.74
C ASP A 70 20.70 0.19 0.38
N THR A 71 19.45 0.58 0.47
CA THR A 71 18.90 1.24 1.64
C THR A 71 18.34 0.16 2.56
N THR A 72 19.16 -0.86 2.81
CA THR A 72 18.95 -1.67 3.99
C THR A 72 19.23 -0.78 5.18
N THR A 73 18.21 -0.07 5.63
CA THR A 73 18.21 0.42 6.99
C THR A 73 18.14 -0.83 7.87
N PRO A 74 19.23 -1.14 8.59
CA PRO A 74 19.20 -2.30 9.48
C PRO A 74 18.24 -1.98 10.61
N ASP A 75 17.26 -2.85 10.86
CA ASP A 75 16.48 -2.88 12.08
C ASP A 75 15.90 -1.54 12.54
N GLU A 76 15.36 -0.71 11.64
CA GLU A 76 14.47 0.35 12.08
C GLU A 76 13.32 -0.33 12.81
N GLU A 77 13.20 -0.02 14.09
CA GLU A 77 12.07 -0.46 14.90
C GLU A 77 10.81 -0.16 14.09
N LEU A 78 10.18 -1.22 13.57
CA LEU A 78 8.86 -1.09 12.97
C LEU A 78 8.01 -0.33 13.96
N GLY A 79 7.53 0.83 13.58
CA GLY A 79 6.73 1.67 14.45
C GLY A 79 5.55 0.90 15.06
N VAL A 80 4.85 1.52 15.99
CA VAL A 80 3.69 0.88 16.64
C VAL A 80 2.69 0.47 15.55
N SER A 81 2.41 -0.83 15.44
CA SER A 81 1.42 -1.34 14.50
C SER A 81 0.00 -0.93 14.90
N TRP A 82 -0.85 -0.74 13.91
CA TRP A 82 -2.21 -0.28 14.07
C TRP A 82 -3.18 -1.08 13.17
N SER A 83 -4.47 -0.92 13.37
CA SER A 83 -5.48 -1.61 12.57
C SER A 83 -6.25 -0.63 11.70
N LEU A 84 -6.37 -0.95 10.41
CA LEU A 84 -7.19 -0.18 9.47
C LEU A 84 -8.67 -0.29 9.86
N PRO A 85 -9.37 0.82 10.12
CA PRO A 85 -10.75 0.78 10.58
C PRO A 85 -11.71 0.27 9.51
N GLU A 86 -12.74 -0.45 9.93
CA GLU A 86 -13.76 -1.03 9.03
C GLU A 86 -14.49 0.02 8.19
N SER A 87 -14.61 1.26 8.69
CA SER A 87 -15.18 2.40 7.95
C SER A 87 -14.36 2.81 6.73
N PHE A 88 -13.09 2.41 6.63
CA PHE A 88 -12.22 2.67 5.49
C PHE A 88 -12.83 2.17 4.16
N LYS A 89 -13.55 1.05 4.19
CA LYS A 89 -14.26 0.52 3.00
C LYS A 89 -15.32 1.45 2.43
N GLN A 90 -15.72 2.50 3.17
CA GLN A 90 -16.66 3.52 2.70
C GLN A 90 -16.02 4.53 1.74
N LEU A 91 -14.70 4.55 1.62
CA LEU A 91 -13.97 5.35 0.65
C LEU A 91 -14.09 4.76 -0.76
N THR A 92 -15.31 4.69 -1.27
CA THR A 92 -15.65 3.97 -2.52
C THR A 92 -15.13 4.63 -3.81
N ALA A 93 -14.56 5.83 -3.72
CA ALA A 93 -13.89 6.51 -4.82
C ALA A 93 -12.35 6.40 -4.72
N LEU A 94 -11.81 5.73 -3.70
CA LEU A 94 -10.38 5.65 -3.43
C LEU A 94 -9.68 4.85 -4.52
N LYS A 95 -8.64 5.45 -5.12
CA LYS A 95 -7.78 4.85 -6.15
C LYS A 95 -6.37 4.59 -5.66
N ILE A 96 -5.88 5.43 -4.73
CA ILE A 96 -4.51 5.39 -4.24
C ILE A 96 -4.55 5.24 -2.72
N PHE A 97 -3.96 4.18 -2.22
CA PHE A 97 -3.66 4.00 -0.81
C PHE A 97 -2.20 3.54 -0.66
N ASN A 98 -1.29 4.51 -0.57
CA ASN A 98 0.13 4.29 -0.40
C ASN A 98 0.54 4.80 0.98
N PHE A 99 0.69 3.85 1.92
CA PHE A 99 0.81 4.13 3.35
C PHE A 99 1.74 3.13 4.05
N ASP A 100 2.80 2.73 3.36
CA ASP A 100 3.70 1.63 3.72
C ASP A 100 4.58 1.92 4.95
N ASP A 101 4.91 3.18 5.24
CA ASP A 101 5.67 3.56 6.45
C ASP A 101 4.86 3.41 7.75
N ASN A 102 3.63 2.94 7.66
CA ASN A 102 2.70 2.82 8.79
C ASN A 102 2.25 1.36 8.93
N PRO A 103 2.97 0.53 9.70
CA PRO A 103 2.76 -0.91 9.72
C PRO A 103 1.40 -1.30 10.29
N LEU A 104 0.63 -2.04 9.50
CA LEU A 104 -0.63 -2.63 9.92
C LEU A 104 -0.38 -3.87 10.80
N THR A 105 -1.24 -4.10 11.77
CA THR A 105 -1.26 -5.34 12.54
C THR A 105 -1.60 -6.53 11.65
N GLU A 106 -2.57 -6.31 10.74
CA GLU A 106 -3.00 -7.28 9.73
C GLU A 106 -3.52 -6.54 8.49
N ILE A 107 -3.47 -7.19 7.33
CA ILE A 107 -4.07 -6.65 6.10
C ILE A 107 -5.55 -7.06 6.08
N PRO A 108 -6.52 -6.09 6.15
CA PRO A 108 -7.92 -6.42 6.26
C PRO A 108 -8.46 -7.11 5.01
N VAL A 109 -9.24 -8.16 5.20
CA VAL A 109 -9.83 -8.93 4.09
C VAL A 109 -10.80 -8.11 3.23
N PHE A 110 -11.39 -7.03 3.75
CA PHE A 110 -12.30 -6.17 2.99
C PHE A 110 -11.60 -5.38 1.88
N LEU A 111 -10.26 -5.24 1.92
CA LEU A 111 -9.51 -4.53 0.86
C LEU A 111 -9.76 -5.14 -0.51
N LYS A 112 -9.95 -6.47 -0.62
CA LYS A 112 -10.29 -7.15 -1.89
C LYS A 112 -11.52 -6.59 -2.57
N ASP A 113 -12.47 -6.05 -1.79
CA ASP A 113 -13.75 -5.54 -2.27
C ASP A 113 -13.68 -4.05 -2.68
N MET A 114 -12.57 -3.38 -2.42
CA MET A 114 -12.31 -2.00 -2.82
C MET A 114 -11.85 -1.93 -4.28
N THR A 115 -12.75 -2.25 -5.19
CA THR A 115 -12.44 -2.45 -6.62
C THR A 115 -12.02 -1.19 -7.37
N THR A 116 -12.15 -0.01 -6.78
CA THR A 116 -11.63 1.26 -7.33
C THR A 116 -10.15 1.47 -7.08
N LEU A 117 -9.52 0.69 -6.17
CA LEU A 117 -8.09 0.80 -5.90
C LEU A 117 -7.27 0.39 -7.13
N GLU A 118 -6.39 1.30 -7.52
CA GLU A 118 -5.40 1.14 -8.60
C GLU A 118 -3.98 1.02 -8.04
N GLN A 119 -3.73 1.61 -6.87
CA GLN A 119 -2.42 1.59 -6.21
C GLN A 119 -2.58 1.26 -4.72
N LEU A 120 -1.79 0.31 -4.27
CA LEU A 120 -1.74 -0.13 -2.89
C LEU A 120 -0.28 -0.34 -2.48
N SER A 121 0.18 0.46 -1.49
CA SER A 121 1.47 0.27 -0.83
C SER A 121 1.23 0.23 0.67
N ILE A 122 1.53 -0.90 1.29
CA ILE A 122 1.26 -1.14 2.71
C ILE A 122 2.36 -1.98 3.34
N SER A 123 2.54 -1.82 4.64
CA SER A 123 3.34 -2.70 5.47
C SER A 123 2.48 -3.44 6.48
N CYS A 124 2.87 -4.64 6.85
CA CYS A 124 2.16 -5.48 7.80
C CYS A 124 3.12 -6.29 8.65
N THR A 125 2.97 -6.20 9.96
CA THR A 125 3.82 -6.93 10.91
C THR A 125 3.43 -8.40 11.10
N ALA A 126 2.19 -8.77 10.73
CA ALA A 126 1.76 -10.16 10.83
C ALA A 126 2.62 -11.08 9.97
N GLU A 127 3.01 -12.19 10.55
CA GLU A 127 3.59 -13.30 9.78
C GLU A 127 2.44 -13.94 9.02
N ASN A 128 2.60 -14.21 7.72
CA ASN A 128 1.88 -15.27 7.02
C ASN A 128 1.41 -14.93 5.60
N THR A 129 0.46 -15.71 5.11
CA THR A 129 -0.10 -15.62 3.77
C THR A 129 -0.81 -14.29 3.56
N LEU A 130 -0.39 -13.55 2.54
CA LEU A 130 -1.07 -12.33 2.13
C LEU A 130 -2.50 -12.63 1.66
N PRO A 131 -3.47 -11.76 1.98
CA PRO A 131 -4.86 -11.94 1.56
C PRO A 131 -5.01 -11.69 0.05
N VAL A 132 -6.20 -11.96 -0.47
CA VAL A 132 -6.58 -11.57 -1.82
C VAL A 132 -6.65 -10.04 -1.91
N PHE A 133 -6.03 -9.47 -2.95
CA PHE A 133 -5.99 -8.03 -3.20
C PHE A 133 -7.07 -7.59 -4.22
N PRO A 134 -7.39 -6.28 -4.29
CA PRO A 134 -8.33 -5.75 -5.28
C PRO A 134 -7.94 -6.08 -6.73
N ALA A 135 -8.93 -6.44 -7.56
CA ALA A 135 -8.68 -6.94 -8.91
C ALA A 135 -8.12 -5.89 -9.90
N ASN A 136 -8.35 -4.60 -9.64
CA ASN A 136 -7.97 -3.52 -10.56
C ASN A 136 -6.63 -2.86 -10.21
N LEU A 137 -5.84 -3.47 -9.33
CA LEU A 137 -4.52 -2.95 -8.98
C LEU A 137 -3.58 -2.93 -10.19
N ARG A 138 -2.90 -1.80 -10.34
CA ARG A 138 -1.80 -1.57 -11.27
C ARG A 138 -0.45 -1.49 -10.56
N TYR A 139 -0.46 -1.07 -9.30
CA TYR A 139 0.71 -0.98 -8.43
C TYR A 139 0.42 -1.69 -7.11
N LEU A 140 1.27 -2.63 -6.74
CA LEU A 140 1.19 -3.35 -5.47
C LEU A 140 2.58 -3.43 -4.84
N LEU A 141 2.75 -2.80 -3.68
CA LEU A 141 3.93 -2.93 -2.84
C LEU A 141 3.51 -3.39 -1.45
N VAL A 142 4.07 -4.47 -0.97
CA VAL A 142 3.79 -5.02 0.36
C VAL A 142 5.07 -5.33 1.10
N TYR A 143 5.26 -4.68 2.23
CA TYR A 143 6.27 -5.04 3.21
C TYR A 143 5.65 -5.99 4.24
N SER A 144 6.12 -7.23 4.31
CA SER A 144 5.59 -8.23 5.24
C SER A 144 6.60 -9.32 5.52
N ASN A 145 6.27 -10.20 6.46
CA ASN A 145 7.08 -11.39 6.75
C ASN A 145 6.70 -12.61 5.92
N THR A 146 6.05 -12.42 4.76
CA THR A 146 5.73 -13.54 3.88
C THR A 146 6.99 -14.20 3.32
N THR A 147 6.99 -15.54 3.28
CA THR A 147 8.07 -16.34 2.71
C THR A 147 7.65 -17.04 1.41
N VAL A 148 6.41 -16.87 1.01
CA VAL A 148 5.85 -17.48 -0.20
C VAL A 148 5.16 -16.42 -1.03
N PHE A 149 5.50 -16.33 -2.32
CA PHE A 149 4.81 -15.44 -3.25
C PHE A 149 3.37 -15.93 -3.45
N PRO A 150 2.35 -15.09 -3.18
CA PRO A 150 0.96 -15.52 -3.27
C PRO A 150 0.51 -15.77 -4.70
N ALA A 151 0.09 -16.98 -5.01
CA ALA A 151 -0.31 -17.36 -6.37
C ALA A 151 -1.44 -16.50 -6.96
N HIS A 152 -2.36 -16.00 -6.13
CA HIS A 152 -3.48 -15.17 -6.57
C HIS A 152 -3.05 -13.80 -7.13
N ILE A 153 -1.83 -13.32 -6.84
CA ILE A 153 -1.30 -12.08 -7.45
C ILE A 153 -1.19 -12.24 -8.97
N ALA A 154 -0.94 -13.45 -9.47
CA ALA A 154 -0.90 -13.73 -10.90
C ALA A 154 -2.24 -13.51 -11.63
N ASP A 155 -3.35 -13.42 -10.91
CA ASP A 155 -4.67 -13.14 -11.48
C ASP A 155 -4.98 -11.62 -11.55
N LEU A 156 -4.12 -10.78 -10.99
CA LEU A 156 -4.23 -9.31 -11.05
C LEU A 156 -3.63 -8.78 -12.36
N THR A 157 -4.31 -9.04 -13.47
CA THR A 157 -3.78 -8.84 -14.85
C THR A 157 -3.50 -7.38 -15.24
N GLN A 158 -3.96 -6.41 -14.43
CA GLN A 158 -3.67 -4.98 -14.65
C GLN A 158 -2.34 -4.54 -14.03
N LEU A 159 -1.67 -5.39 -13.26
CA LEU A 159 -0.44 -5.01 -12.57
C LEU A 159 0.68 -4.62 -13.53
N GLU A 160 1.25 -3.46 -13.25
CA GLU A 160 2.45 -2.90 -13.89
C GLU A 160 3.67 -3.00 -12.96
N TYR A 161 3.45 -2.96 -11.65
CA TYR A 161 4.47 -3.06 -10.61
C TYR A 161 4.04 -4.04 -9.51
N ILE A 162 4.95 -4.90 -9.13
CA ILE A 162 4.84 -5.75 -7.93
C ILE A 162 6.11 -5.60 -7.12
N GLY A 163 5.98 -5.21 -5.86
CA GLY A 163 7.03 -5.23 -4.87
C GLY A 163 6.61 -6.08 -3.67
N LEU A 164 7.41 -7.07 -3.32
CA LEU A 164 7.29 -7.78 -2.06
C LEU A 164 8.62 -7.71 -1.34
N ALA A 165 8.62 -7.11 -0.15
CA ALA A 165 9.80 -7.01 0.69
C ALA A 165 9.54 -7.66 2.05
N GLY A 166 10.54 -8.40 2.53
CA GLY A 166 10.46 -9.09 3.80
C GLY A 166 11.28 -8.40 4.89
N PHE A 167 10.73 -8.30 6.10
CA PHE A 167 11.48 -7.78 7.26
C PHE A 167 12.46 -8.82 7.85
N ASN A 168 12.30 -10.10 7.51
CA ASN A 168 12.98 -11.20 8.21
C ASN A 168 14.15 -11.83 7.46
N LYS A 169 14.51 -11.35 6.27
CA LYS A 169 15.62 -11.85 5.43
C LYS A 169 15.60 -13.37 5.18
N LYS A 170 14.40 -14.00 5.18
CA LYS A 170 14.26 -15.45 4.98
C LYS A 170 14.13 -15.87 3.51
N GLY A 171 14.07 -14.89 2.60
CA GLY A 171 13.80 -15.14 1.20
C GLY A 171 12.33 -15.41 0.88
N ILE A 172 11.96 -15.23 -0.38
CA ILE A 172 10.60 -15.48 -0.88
C ILE A 172 10.65 -16.63 -1.87
N THR A 173 9.91 -17.70 -1.59
CA THR A 173 9.74 -18.81 -2.53
C THR A 173 8.71 -18.44 -3.59
N ILE A 174 9.04 -18.61 -4.87
CA ILE A 174 8.19 -18.29 -5.99
C ILE A 174 7.86 -19.58 -6.74
N GLU A 175 6.59 -19.96 -6.74
CA GLU A 175 6.04 -21.07 -7.53
C GLU A 175 4.97 -20.58 -8.52
N THR A 176 4.85 -19.27 -8.67
CA THR A 176 3.79 -18.60 -9.40
C THR A 176 4.14 -18.45 -10.88
N ASP A 177 3.17 -18.74 -11.76
CA ASP A 177 3.25 -18.47 -13.19
C ASP A 177 2.82 -17.02 -13.49
N PHE A 178 3.75 -16.20 -13.96
CA PHE A 178 3.54 -14.79 -14.28
C PHE A 178 3.05 -14.54 -15.72
N THR A 179 2.81 -15.58 -16.52
CA THR A 179 2.48 -15.43 -17.95
C THR A 179 1.20 -14.63 -18.21
N LYS A 180 0.29 -14.56 -17.23
CA LYS A 180 -0.93 -13.75 -17.31
C LYS A 180 -0.69 -12.25 -17.10
N LEU A 181 0.43 -11.86 -16.51
CA LEU A 181 0.74 -10.47 -16.14
C LEU A 181 1.39 -9.72 -17.32
N SER A 182 0.68 -9.60 -18.43
CA SER A 182 1.19 -9.00 -19.67
C SER A 182 1.52 -7.50 -19.56
N ASN A 183 0.97 -6.82 -18.55
CA ASN A 183 1.25 -5.40 -18.30
C ASN A 183 2.43 -5.19 -17.31
N LEU A 184 2.95 -6.27 -16.72
CA LEU A 184 3.99 -6.16 -15.68
C LEU A 184 5.27 -5.61 -16.26
N ARG A 185 5.78 -4.55 -15.66
CA ARG A 185 7.01 -3.83 -16.02
C ARG A 185 8.11 -4.00 -14.99
N VAL A 186 7.73 -4.08 -13.72
CA VAL A 186 8.66 -4.17 -12.59
C VAL A 186 8.21 -5.28 -11.64
N LEU A 187 9.14 -6.17 -11.32
CA LEU A 187 9.01 -7.16 -10.26
C LEU A 187 10.19 -6.96 -9.31
N GLU A 188 9.89 -6.54 -8.09
CA GLU A 188 10.85 -6.28 -7.03
C GLU A 188 10.61 -7.25 -5.88
N LEU A 189 11.61 -8.01 -5.54
CA LEU A 189 11.58 -9.00 -4.46
C LEU A 189 12.78 -8.79 -3.58
N GLU A 190 12.54 -8.29 -2.37
CA GLU A 190 13.55 -8.11 -1.34
C GLU A 190 13.34 -9.11 -0.21
N ALA A 191 14.41 -9.78 0.20
CA ALA A 191 14.37 -10.80 1.24
C ALA A 191 15.54 -10.67 2.21
#